data_0e86ce03332e7ebb3a0721e9c7d579a2
#
_entry.id   0e86ce03332e7ebb3a0721e9c7d579a2
#
_cell.length_a   1.000
_cell.length_b   1.000
_cell.length_c   1.000
_cell.angle_alpha   90.00
_cell.angle_beta   90.00
_cell.angle_gamma   90.00
#
_symmetry.space_group_name_H-M   'P 1'
#
loop_
_entity.id
_entity.type
_entity.pdbx_description
1 polymer ?
#
loop_
_entity_poly.entity_id
_entity_poly.type
_entity_poly.pdbx_seq_one_letter_code
_entity_poly.pdbx_strand_id
1 'polypeptide(L)'
;MIGLLAEIAAACDLSLPERYVRPFGLVGSGAILDVGHLPAYRAAGIPVPAIWARDRSHAERLAQAHHIPRVHDRLDQLLADPDVAVVDIAVVPEAQVEIALQALDAGKDVMCQKPLALTWQEGARIVERARQRGRRVAVQQQMRYEEGMLAARAMIARGWIGQVSAISFEVNIDTNLAGWGWLGEVPRLEIYFHSIHYIDTLRAFLGEPSAVFGTQWRLPGQKPLGDTRTVSVLLYPGDVRGIVHSNQENLAGDNEARFRIDGSEGAIRGTLGLLSDYPRGRPDTLELWSRILPTDGWLPYPVTRRWVPDAFLGPVGSLLRSIKDGGEPESSARDNLRTLRLVEALYRSGETGQVIRIEPEGPDEPT
;
A
#
# COMPACT_ATOMS: atom_id res chain seq x y z
N MET A 1 -26.70 -9.88 -15.60
CA MET A 1 -26.00 -9.75 -14.31
C MET A 1 -24.73 -10.57 -14.23
N ILE A 2 -24.75 -11.89 -14.45
CA ILE A 2 -23.53 -12.74 -14.41
C ILE A 2 -22.43 -12.23 -15.37
N GLY A 3 -22.79 -11.83 -16.60
CA GLY A 3 -21.81 -11.26 -17.55
C GLY A 3 -21.14 -9.97 -17.06
N LEU A 4 -21.90 -9.08 -16.41
CA LEU A 4 -21.34 -7.82 -15.86
C LEU A 4 -20.33 -8.09 -14.74
N LEU A 5 -20.64 -9.03 -13.85
CA LEU A 5 -19.70 -9.40 -12.77
C LEU A 5 -18.44 -10.11 -13.32
N ALA A 6 -18.55 -10.87 -14.40
CA ALA A 6 -17.41 -11.48 -15.06
C ALA A 6 -16.45 -10.43 -15.67
N GLU A 7 -16.98 -9.35 -16.23
CA GLU A 7 -16.16 -8.23 -16.73
C GLU A 7 -15.42 -7.52 -15.60
N ILE A 8 -16.05 -7.35 -14.43
CA ILE A 8 -15.39 -6.80 -13.25
C ILE A 8 -14.29 -7.73 -12.77
N ALA A 9 -14.56 -9.04 -12.67
CA ALA A 9 -13.56 -10.02 -12.28
C ALA A 9 -12.32 -10.02 -13.20
N ALA A 10 -12.52 -9.86 -14.51
CA ALA A 10 -11.42 -9.72 -15.48
C ALA A 10 -10.58 -8.45 -15.24
N ALA A 11 -11.21 -7.34 -14.82
CA ALA A 11 -10.50 -6.11 -14.46
C ALA A 11 -9.70 -6.23 -13.14
N CYS A 12 -9.99 -7.23 -12.33
CA CYS A 12 -9.29 -7.51 -11.09
C CYS A 12 -8.12 -8.49 -11.25
N ASP A 13 -7.84 -8.99 -12.47
CA ASP A 13 -6.78 -9.98 -12.68
C ASP A 13 -5.38 -9.40 -12.41
N LEU A 14 -4.66 -10.00 -11.47
CA LEU A 14 -3.28 -9.67 -11.10
C LEU A 14 -2.27 -10.69 -11.67
N SER A 15 -2.69 -11.57 -12.55
CA SER A 15 -1.80 -12.58 -13.13
C SER A 15 -0.58 -11.95 -13.81
N LEU A 16 0.56 -12.58 -13.62
CA LEU A 16 1.82 -12.13 -14.18
C LEU A 16 2.31 -13.15 -15.24
N PRO A 17 2.21 -12.81 -16.54
CA PRO A 17 2.78 -13.67 -17.58
C PRO A 17 4.29 -13.90 -17.39
N GLU A 18 4.78 -15.11 -17.65
CA GLU A 18 6.17 -15.53 -17.45
C GLU A 18 7.20 -14.57 -18.06
N ARG A 19 6.87 -13.98 -19.22
CA ARG A 19 7.76 -13.02 -19.90
C ARG A 19 8.13 -11.79 -19.06
N TYR A 20 7.37 -11.47 -17.99
CA TYR A 20 7.64 -10.36 -17.08
C TYR A 20 8.40 -10.79 -15.82
N VAL A 21 8.41 -12.08 -15.52
CA VAL A 21 9.04 -12.60 -14.31
C VAL A 21 10.53 -12.27 -14.27
N ARG A 22 11.00 -11.76 -13.14
CA ARG A 22 12.40 -11.49 -12.83
C ARG A 22 12.70 -12.00 -11.42
N PRO A 23 13.93 -12.43 -11.15
CA PRO A 23 14.31 -12.88 -9.81
C PRO A 23 14.51 -11.70 -8.83
N PHE A 24 14.01 -11.89 -7.60
CA PHE A 24 14.08 -10.92 -6.52
C PHE A 24 15.11 -11.33 -5.47
N GLY A 25 15.99 -10.41 -5.07
CA GLY A 25 16.78 -10.52 -3.85
C GLY A 25 16.10 -9.79 -2.71
N LEU A 26 16.01 -10.42 -1.54
CA LEU A 26 15.31 -9.84 -0.39
C LEU A 26 16.26 -9.15 0.58
N VAL A 27 15.87 -7.97 1.04
CA VAL A 27 16.54 -7.24 2.10
C VAL A 27 15.59 -7.04 3.27
N GLY A 28 15.93 -7.71 4.39
CA GLY A 28 15.09 -7.81 5.57
C GLY A 28 14.65 -9.23 5.87
N SER A 29 14.08 -9.44 7.06
CA SER A 29 13.56 -10.74 7.51
C SER A 29 12.33 -10.59 8.42
N GLY A 30 11.60 -9.48 8.24
CA GLY A 30 10.41 -9.16 9.03
C GLY A 30 9.18 -9.97 8.63
N ALA A 31 8.17 -9.96 9.51
CA ALA A 31 6.93 -10.73 9.34
C ALA A 31 6.23 -10.46 7.99
N ILE A 32 6.32 -9.25 7.45
CA ILE A 32 5.64 -8.92 6.19
C ILE A 32 6.23 -9.66 4.99
N LEU A 33 7.51 -10.00 4.99
CA LEU A 33 8.11 -10.87 3.99
C LEU A 33 7.53 -12.28 4.07
N ASP A 34 7.37 -12.79 5.29
CA ASP A 34 6.88 -14.14 5.56
C ASP A 34 5.40 -14.32 5.15
N VAL A 35 4.54 -13.39 5.55
CA VAL A 35 3.09 -13.53 5.36
C VAL A 35 2.57 -12.90 4.06
N GLY A 36 3.29 -11.95 3.48
CA GLY A 36 2.87 -11.15 2.32
C GLY A 36 3.69 -11.42 1.06
N HIS A 37 4.94 -10.95 1.04
CA HIS A 37 5.76 -10.95 -0.18
C HIS A 37 6.08 -12.35 -0.69
N LEU A 38 6.64 -13.21 0.14
CA LEU A 38 7.07 -14.55 -0.27
C LEU A 38 5.93 -15.47 -0.71
N PRO A 39 4.76 -15.51 -0.03
CA PRO A 39 3.60 -16.23 -0.55
C PRO A 39 3.11 -15.69 -1.90
N ALA A 40 3.07 -14.37 -2.09
CA ALA A 40 2.70 -13.74 -3.36
C ALA A 40 3.69 -14.10 -4.47
N TYR A 41 5.01 -14.02 -4.21
CA TYR A 41 6.04 -14.40 -5.19
C TYR A 41 5.95 -15.85 -5.60
N ARG A 42 5.74 -16.76 -4.64
CA ARG A 42 5.54 -18.17 -4.92
C ARG A 42 4.32 -18.41 -5.82
N ALA A 43 3.21 -17.74 -5.52
CA ALA A 43 1.98 -17.88 -6.33
C ALA A 43 2.17 -17.39 -7.77
N ALA A 44 3.02 -16.39 -8.00
CA ALA A 44 3.34 -15.83 -9.32
C ALA A 44 4.54 -16.49 -10.00
N GLY A 45 5.17 -17.49 -9.38
CA GLY A 45 6.38 -18.14 -9.94
C GLY A 45 7.60 -17.22 -9.99
N ILE A 46 7.67 -16.19 -9.15
CA ILE A 46 8.81 -15.28 -9.08
C ILE A 46 9.92 -15.91 -8.25
N PRO A 47 11.13 -16.14 -8.85
CA PRO A 47 12.26 -16.71 -8.14
C PRO A 47 12.81 -15.76 -7.09
N VAL A 48 13.19 -16.31 -5.92
CA VAL A 48 13.90 -15.59 -4.87
C VAL A 48 15.22 -16.30 -4.60
N PRO A 49 16.31 -15.98 -5.33
CA PRO A 49 17.59 -16.67 -5.21
C PRO A 49 18.38 -16.33 -3.96
N ALA A 50 18.15 -15.17 -3.35
CA ALA A 50 18.99 -14.69 -2.27
C ALA A 50 18.23 -13.80 -1.28
N ILE A 51 18.72 -13.80 -0.04
CA ILE A 51 18.28 -12.91 1.05
C ILE A 51 19.47 -12.38 1.84
N TRP A 52 19.33 -11.15 2.32
CA TRP A 52 20.18 -10.56 3.33
C TRP A 52 19.34 -9.86 4.39
N ALA A 53 19.73 -9.97 5.64
CA ALA A 53 19.20 -9.16 6.73
C ALA A 53 20.29 -8.83 7.76
N ARG A 54 20.09 -7.75 8.51
CA ARG A 54 20.99 -7.36 9.59
C ARG A 54 21.16 -8.48 10.64
N ASP A 55 20.05 -9.15 10.97
CA ASP A 55 20.07 -10.36 11.79
C ASP A 55 20.10 -11.60 10.87
N ARG A 56 21.29 -12.19 10.74
CA ARG A 56 21.52 -13.36 9.89
C ARG A 56 20.66 -14.56 10.33
N SER A 57 20.49 -14.75 11.63
CA SER A 57 19.73 -15.90 12.14
C SER A 57 18.25 -15.83 11.74
N HIS A 58 17.68 -14.64 11.69
CA HIS A 58 16.31 -14.42 11.16
C HIS A 58 16.26 -14.66 9.65
N ALA A 59 17.26 -14.21 8.89
CA ALA A 59 17.32 -14.46 7.45
C ALA A 59 17.44 -15.96 7.14
N GLU A 60 18.23 -16.70 7.89
CA GLU A 60 18.40 -18.17 7.74
C GLU A 60 17.09 -18.92 8.02
N ARG A 61 16.36 -18.54 9.07
CA ARG A 61 15.05 -19.14 9.37
C ARG A 61 14.04 -18.88 8.24
N LEU A 62 13.97 -17.65 7.75
CA LEU A 62 13.07 -17.30 6.66
C LEU A 62 13.48 -18.00 5.35
N ALA A 63 14.78 -18.07 5.06
CA ALA A 63 15.32 -18.78 3.91
C ALA A 63 14.99 -20.27 3.95
N GLN A 64 15.12 -20.91 5.11
CA GLN A 64 14.74 -22.31 5.30
C GLN A 64 13.24 -22.54 5.07
N ALA A 65 12.39 -21.69 5.66
CA ALA A 65 10.93 -21.80 5.57
C ALA A 65 10.42 -21.64 4.13
N HIS A 66 11.08 -20.80 3.33
CA HIS A 66 10.66 -20.46 1.97
C HIS A 66 11.57 -21.01 0.86
N HIS A 67 12.56 -21.87 1.23
CA HIS A 67 13.50 -22.52 0.29
C HIS A 67 14.34 -21.51 -0.51
N ILE A 68 14.78 -20.41 0.12
CA ILE A 68 15.67 -19.45 -0.51
C ILE A 68 17.11 -20.01 -0.46
N PRO A 69 17.76 -20.20 -1.62
CA PRO A 69 19.00 -20.97 -1.65
C PRO A 69 20.22 -20.28 -1.04
N ARG A 70 20.27 -18.95 -1.02
CA ARG A 70 21.44 -18.21 -0.55
C ARG A 70 21.06 -17.18 0.53
N VAL A 71 21.81 -17.21 1.64
CA VAL A 71 21.79 -16.16 2.67
C VAL A 71 23.15 -15.46 2.65
N HIS A 72 23.18 -14.21 2.22
CA HIS A 72 24.40 -13.42 2.16
C HIS A 72 24.79 -12.87 3.55
N ASP A 73 26.08 -12.72 3.80
CA ASP A 73 26.61 -12.14 5.05
C ASP A 73 26.54 -10.61 5.05
N ARG A 74 26.62 -10.00 3.86
CA ARG A 74 26.68 -8.55 3.68
C ARG A 74 25.74 -8.11 2.55
N LEU A 75 25.22 -6.90 2.69
CA LEU A 75 24.33 -6.29 1.70
C LEU A 75 25.00 -6.19 0.33
N ASP A 76 26.27 -5.77 0.27
CA ASP A 76 27.00 -5.60 -1.00
C ASP A 76 27.15 -6.93 -1.77
N GLN A 77 27.23 -8.08 -1.09
CA GLN A 77 27.23 -9.40 -1.73
C GLN A 77 25.88 -9.69 -2.41
N LEU A 78 24.75 -9.36 -1.75
CA LEU A 78 23.43 -9.52 -2.35
C LEU A 78 23.26 -8.57 -3.56
N LEU A 79 23.73 -7.32 -3.42
CA LEU A 79 23.64 -6.33 -4.50
C LEU A 79 24.53 -6.69 -5.70
N ALA A 80 25.66 -7.36 -5.47
CA ALA A 80 26.57 -7.85 -6.53
C ALA A 80 26.13 -9.19 -7.14
N ASP A 81 25.12 -9.87 -6.54
CA ASP A 81 24.67 -11.18 -7.01
C ASP A 81 24.06 -11.07 -8.42
N PRO A 82 24.62 -11.77 -9.43
CA PRO A 82 24.11 -11.72 -10.81
C PRO A 82 22.73 -12.35 -11.00
N ASP A 83 22.34 -13.26 -10.09
CA ASP A 83 21.02 -13.90 -10.13
C ASP A 83 19.91 -13.00 -9.55
N VAL A 84 20.25 -11.85 -8.96
CA VAL A 84 19.30 -10.86 -8.43
C VAL A 84 19.10 -9.75 -9.44
N ALA A 85 17.90 -9.63 -9.99
CA ALA A 85 17.54 -8.55 -10.92
C ALA A 85 16.84 -7.37 -10.22
N VAL A 86 15.97 -7.67 -9.27
CA VAL A 86 15.21 -6.68 -8.48
C VAL A 86 15.52 -6.87 -7.01
N VAL A 87 15.67 -5.78 -6.27
CA VAL A 87 15.86 -5.81 -4.82
C VAL A 87 14.57 -5.41 -4.13
N ASP A 88 14.02 -6.31 -3.31
CA ASP A 88 12.86 -6.06 -2.47
C ASP A 88 13.28 -5.72 -1.05
N ILE A 89 12.99 -4.50 -0.63
CA ILE A 89 13.45 -3.93 0.65
C ILE A 89 12.27 -3.86 1.61
N ALA A 90 12.31 -4.69 2.65
CA ALA A 90 11.31 -4.73 3.70
C ALA A 90 11.97 -4.64 5.08
N VAL A 91 12.46 -3.45 5.39
CA VAL A 91 13.12 -3.08 6.63
C VAL A 91 12.40 -1.91 7.30
N VAL A 92 12.87 -1.47 8.46
CA VAL A 92 12.38 -0.24 9.09
C VAL A 92 12.69 0.97 8.20
N PRO A 93 11.79 1.99 8.13
CA PRO A 93 11.92 3.09 7.17
C PRO A 93 13.24 3.85 7.26
N GLU A 94 13.81 3.98 8.44
CA GLU A 94 15.09 4.67 8.68
C GLU A 94 16.26 4.04 7.91
N ALA A 95 16.21 2.71 7.72
CA ALA A 95 17.25 1.99 6.97
C ALA A 95 16.93 1.89 5.47
N GLN A 96 15.65 2.01 5.09
CA GLN A 96 15.18 1.73 3.73
C GLN A 96 15.81 2.66 2.69
N VAL A 97 15.91 3.95 2.98
CA VAL A 97 16.39 4.97 2.04
C VAL A 97 17.82 4.67 1.58
N GLU A 98 18.74 4.48 2.52
CA GLU A 98 20.15 4.22 2.20
C GLU A 98 20.35 2.88 1.47
N ILE A 99 19.57 1.86 1.83
CA ILE A 99 19.60 0.57 1.14
C ILE A 99 19.07 0.71 -0.30
N ALA A 100 17.99 1.46 -0.50
CA ALA A 100 17.46 1.72 -1.83
C ALA A 100 18.46 2.46 -2.71
N LEU A 101 19.15 3.47 -2.17
CA LEU A 101 20.21 4.19 -2.90
C LEU A 101 21.35 3.27 -3.30
N GLN A 102 21.83 2.39 -2.41
CA GLN A 102 22.87 1.41 -2.72
C GLN A 102 22.42 0.41 -3.79
N ALA A 103 21.17 -0.08 -3.72
CA ALA A 103 20.63 -1.00 -4.72
C ALA A 103 20.56 -0.33 -6.11
N LEU A 104 20.11 0.91 -6.18
CA LEU A 104 20.08 1.71 -7.41
C LEU A 104 21.49 1.95 -7.96
N ASP A 105 22.48 2.24 -7.10
CA ASP A 105 23.88 2.40 -7.49
C ASP A 105 24.51 1.10 -8.03
N ALA A 106 24.08 -0.06 -7.49
CA ALA A 106 24.42 -1.38 -8.00
C ALA A 106 23.68 -1.76 -9.28
N GLY A 107 22.86 -0.84 -9.85
CA GLY A 107 22.14 -1.07 -11.10
C GLY A 107 20.91 -1.98 -10.96
N LYS A 108 20.36 -2.15 -9.76
CA LYS A 108 19.16 -2.95 -9.53
C LYS A 108 17.90 -2.08 -9.62
N ASP A 109 16.81 -2.66 -10.08
CA ASP A 109 15.47 -2.11 -9.88
C ASP A 109 14.99 -2.44 -8.46
N VAL A 110 14.09 -1.63 -7.89
CA VAL A 110 13.80 -1.73 -6.45
C VAL A 110 12.30 -1.79 -6.19
N MET A 111 11.91 -2.68 -5.30
CA MET A 111 10.62 -2.66 -4.60
C MET A 111 10.88 -2.20 -3.17
N CYS A 112 10.25 -1.12 -2.74
CA CYS A 112 10.28 -0.63 -1.36
C CYS A 112 9.02 -1.00 -0.60
N GLN A 113 9.15 -1.31 0.68
CA GLN A 113 7.99 -1.39 1.57
C GLN A 113 7.49 0.03 1.89
N LYS A 114 6.21 0.15 2.23
CA LYS A 114 5.63 1.42 2.70
C LYS A 114 5.92 1.65 4.20
N PRO A 115 6.06 2.90 4.63
CA PRO A 115 6.19 4.10 3.82
C PRO A 115 7.50 4.11 3.03
N LEU A 116 7.55 4.80 1.88
CA LEU A 116 8.78 4.93 1.08
C LEU A 116 9.94 5.51 1.90
N ALA A 117 9.63 6.49 2.72
CA ALA A 117 10.54 7.17 3.64
C ALA A 117 9.72 7.82 4.78
N LEU A 118 10.38 8.37 5.79
CA LEU A 118 9.73 9.13 6.86
C LEU A 118 9.53 10.61 6.51
N THR A 119 10.23 11.11 5.49
CA THR A 119 10.05 12.48 4.99
C THR A 119 9.98 12.49 3.47
N TRP A 120 9.30 13.52 2.94
CA TRP A 120 9.24 13.76 1.49
C TRP A 120 10.65 13.91 0.90
N GLN A 121 11.54 14.64 1.58
CA GLN A 121 12.91 14.89 1.13
C GLN A 121 13.74 13.61 1.01
N GLU A 122 13.60 12.70 1.96
CA GLU A 122 14.26 11.39 1.88
C GLU A 122 13.73 10.55 0.72
N GLY A 123 12.40 10.53 0.54
CA GLY A 123 11.78 9.85 -0.60
C GLY A 123 12.23 10.44 -1.95
N ALA A 124 12.37 11.77 -2.04
CA ALA A 124 12.85 12.47 -3.23
C ALA A 124 14.29 12.06 -3.62
N ARG A 125 15.16 11.75 -2.64
CA ARG A 125 16.51 11.21 -2.92
C ARG A 125 16.46 9.88 -3.68
N ILE A 126 15.50 9.00 -3.32
CA ILE A 126 15.31 7.72 -4.02
C ILE A 126 14.84 7.97 -5.46
N VAL A 127 13.85 8.85 -5.65
CA VAL A 127 13.32 9.20 -6.98
C VAL A 127 14.41 9.75 -7.87
N GLU A 128 15.19 10.73 -7.39
CA GLU A 128 16.28 11.33 -8.16
C GLU A 128 17.38 10.30 -8.49
N ARG A 129 17.74 9.43 -7.55
CA ARG A 129 18.75 8.38 -7.81
C ARG A 129 18.24 7.37 -8.84
N ALA A 130 16.97 6.97 -8.78
CA ALA A 130 16.34 6.08 -9.73
C ALA A 130 16.41 6.68 -11.15
N ARG A 131 16.06 7.97 -11.28
CA ARG A 131 16.17 8.73 -12.53
C ARG A 131 17.60 8.75 -13.07
N GLN A 132 18.59 9.10 -12.23
CA GLN A 132 20.01 9.15 -12.61
C GLN A 132 20.56 7.81 -13.08
N ARG A 133 20.09 6.71 -12.48
CA ARG A 133 20.52 5.35 -12.81
C ARG A 133 19.67 4.67 -13.89
N GLY A 134 18.60 5.32 -14.35
CA GLY A 134 17.66 4.74 -15.30
C GLY A 134 16.99 3.48 -14.78
N ARG A 135 16.70 3.42 -13.46
CA ARG A 135 16.09 2.28 -12.77
C ARG A 135 14.68 2.59 -12.34
N ARG A 136 13.90 1.54 -12.14
CA ARG A 136 12.52 1.62 -11.66
C ARG A 136 12.46 1.36 -10.16
N VAL A 137 11.63 2.15 -9.47
CA VAL A 137 11.32 1.94 -8.06
C VAL A 137 9.81 1.95 -7.89
N ALA A 138 9.27 0.89 -7.30
CA ALA A 138 7.88 0.84 -6.87
C ALA A 138 7.79 0.74 -5.34
N VAL A 139 6.65 1.14 -4.81
CA VAL A 139 6.33 1.06 -3.39
C VAL A 139 5.18 0.09 -3.19
N GLN A 140 5.25 -0.70 -2.13
CA GLN A 140 4.28 -1.74 -1.81
C GLN A 140 2.98 -1.12 -1.24
N GLN A 141 2.28 -0.34 -2.09
CA GLN A 141 0.95 0.20 -1.81
C GLN A 141 -0.13 -0.80 -2.28
N GLN A 142 -0.08 -1.97 -1.70
CA GLN A 142 -0.86 -3.13 -2.14
C GLN A 142 -2.37 -2.96 -2.01
N MET A 143 -2.86 -2.06 -1.12
CA MET A 143 -4.30 -1.86 -0.95
C MET A 143 -5.00 -1.36 -2.23
N ARG A 144 -4.31 -0.62 -3.11
CA ARG A 144 -4.83 -0.26 -4.44
C ARG A 144 -5.27 -1.46 -5.27
N TYR A 145 -4.66 -2.63 -5.00
CA TYR A 145 -4.81 -3.88 -5.76
C TYR A 145 -5.55 -4.96 -4.97
N GLU A 146 -6.08 -4.62 -3.81
CA GLU A 146 -7.03 -5.48 -3.12
C GLU A 146 -8.26 -5.66 -4.02
N GLU A 147 -8.83 -6.87 -4.09
CA GLU A 147 -9.84 -7.22 -5.11
C GLU A 147 -11.09 -6.34 -5.02
N GLY A 148 -11.54 -6.00 -3.81
CA GLY A 148 -12.68 -5.10 -3.62
C GLY A 148 -12.38 -3.68 -4.11
N MET A 149 -11.15 -3.19 -3.93
CA MET A 149 -10.74 -1.88 -4.44
C MET A 149 -10.64 -1.87 -5.97
N LEU A 150 -10.06 -2.91 -6.57
CA LEU A 150 -10.02 -3.06 -8.04
C LEU A 150 -11.43 -3.16 -8.63
N ALA A 151 -12.30 -3.96 -8.02
CA ALA A 151 -13.68 -4.11 -8.45
C ALA A 151 -14.44 -2.79 -8.36
N ALA A 152 -14.32 -2.08 -7.25
CA ALA A 152 -14.94 -0.76 -7.06
C ALA A 152 -14.44 0.24 -8.11
N ARG A 153 -13.12 0.32 -8.37
CA ARG A 153 -12.55 1.15 -9.45
C ARG A 153 -13.13 0.80 -10.82
N ALA A 154 -13.25 -0.49 -11.13
CA ALA A 154 -13.80 -0.96 -12.38
C ALA A 154 -15.31 -0.61 -12.54
N MET A 155 -16.09 -0.68 -11.46
CA MET A 155 -17.50 -0.27 -11.43
C MET A 155 -17.67 1.24 -11.62
N ILE A 156 -16.82 2.03 -10.95
CA ILE A 156 -16.79 3.50 -11.11
C ILE A 156 -16.43 3.89 -12.54
N ALA A 157 -15.38 3.29 -13.09
CA ALA A 157 -14.94 3.56 -14.47
C ALA A 157 -16.00 3.25 -15.52
N ARG A 158 -16.93 2.33 -15.23
CA ARG A 158 -18.11 2.03 -16.08
C ARG A 158 -19.31 2.94 -15.82
N GLY A 159 -19.18 3.89 -14.90
CA GLY A 159 -20.25 4.83 -14.56
C GLY A 159 -21.39 4.23 -13.73
N TRP A 160 -21.23 3.04 -13.13
CA TRP A 160 -22.33 2.33 -12.48
C TRP A 160 -22.90 3.02 -11.26
N ILE A 161 -22.16 3.94 -10.66
CA ILE A 161 -22.65 4.79 -9.56
C ILE A 161 -22.69 6.29 -9.92
N GLY A 162 -22.48 6.61 -11.21
CA GLY A 162 -22.39 8.00 -11.66
C GLY A 162 -21.11 8.68 -11.18
N GLN A 163 -21.20 9.98 -10.89
CA GLN A 163 -20.08 10.77 -10.37
C GLN A 163 -19.88 10.51 -8.88
N VAL A 164 -18.66 10.16 -8.48
CA VAL A 164 -18.31 9.97 -7.06
C VAL A 164 -18.43 11.29 -6.30
N SER A 165 -19.08 11.28 -5.15
CA SER A 165 -19.24 12.42 -4.25
C SER A 165 -18.45 12.26 -2.95
N ALA A 166 -18.33 11.03 -2.45
CA ALA A 166 -17.54 10.74 -1.24
C ALA A 166 -16.98 9.33 -1.24
N ILE A 167 -15.80 9.16 -0.62
CA ILE A 167 -15.25 7.86 -0.27
C ILE A 167 -14.85 7.92 1.21
N SER A 168 -15.28 6.94 1.99
CA SER A 168 -14.95 6.85 3.41
C SER A 168 -14.40 5.49 3.78
N PHE A 169 -13.39 5.49 4.65
CA PHE A 169 -12.87 4.33 5.38
C PHE A 169 -13.12 4.53 6.87
N GLU A 170 -13.67 3.53 7.52
CA GLU A 170 -13.88 3.49 8.96
C GLU A 170 -13.23 2.22 9.52
N VAL A 171 -12.25 2.40 10.39
CA VAL A 171 -11.40 1.34 10.91
C VAL A 171 -11.39 1.39 12.42
N ASN A 172 -11.89 0.35 13.06
CA ASN A 172 -11.90 0.15 14.50
C ASN A 172 -11.29 -1.22 14.80
N ILE A 173 -10.00 -1.25 15.10
CA ILE A 173 -9.27 -2.50 15.34
C ILE A 173 -8.37 -2.38 16.56
N ASP A 174 -8.06 -3.52 17.17
CA ASP A 174 -6.96 -3.63 18.12
C ASP A 174 -5.72 -4.13 17.37
N THR A 175 -4.79 -3.21 17.13
CA THR A 175 -3.54 -3.53 16.45
C THR A 175 -2.58 -4.16 17.43
N ASN A 176 -2.43 -5.48 17.35
CA ASN A 176 -1.42 -6.19 18.11
C ASN A 176 -0.01 -5.86 17.60
N LEU A 177 0.71 -4.99 18.30
CA LEU A 177 2.07 -4.59 17.96
C LEU A 177 3.16 -5.58 18.41
N ALA A 178 2.81 -6.74 18.99
CA ALA A 178 3.80 -7.69 19.57
C ALA A 178 4.85 -8.15 18.54
N GLY A 179 4.47 -8.33 17.27
CA GLY A 179 5.40 -8.64 16.17
C GLY A 179 6.13 -7.44 15.58
N TRP A 180 5.79 -6.21 16.02
CA TRP A 180 6.23 -4.93 15.46
C TRP A 180 6.63 -3.97 16.58
N GLY A 181 7.34 -4.46 17.60
CA GLY A 181 7.63 -3.70 18.82
C GLY A 181 8.20 -2.30 18.60
N TRP A 182 9.00 -2.12 17.54
CA TRP A 182 9.56 -0.82 17.15
C TRP A 182 8.48 0.21 16.78
N LEU A 183 7.30 -0.22 16.28
CA LEU A 183 6.18 0.69 15.99
C LEU A 183 5.62 1.34 17.27
N GLY A 184 5.71 0.67 18.41
CA GLY A 184 5.29 1.24 19.69
C GLY A 184 6.12 2.44 20.13
N GLU A 185 7.31 2.63 19.57
CA GLU A 185 8.26 3.69 19.93
C GLU A 185 8.26 4.87 18.95
N VAL A 186 7.53 4.79 17.83
CA VAL A 186 7.49 5.89 16.86
C VAL A 186 6.51 6.99 17.30
N PRO A 187 6.88 8.28 17.17
CA PRO A 187 6.05 9.39 17.63
C PRO A 187 4.87 9.70 16.70
N ARG A 188 4.93 9.34 15.43
CA ARG A 188 3.90 9.49 14.41
C ARG A 188 3.58 8.10 13.85
N LEU A 189 2.55 7.45 14.41
CA LEU A 189 2.29 6.04 14.19
C LEU A 189 1.17 5.79 13.17
N GLU A 190 -0.03 6.28 13.46
CA GLU A 190 -1.22 5.78 12.78
C GLU A 190 -1.25 6.16 11.30
N ILE A 191 -1.05 7.45 10.97
CA ILE A 191 -1.15 7.91 9.59
C ILE A 191 0.01 7.35 8.74
N TYR A 192 1.25 7.31 9.26
CA TYR A 192 2.40 6.78 8.52
C TYR A 192 2.36 5.27 8.26
N PHE A 193 1.82 4.49 9.19
CA PHE A 193 1.96 3.03 9.13
C PHE A 193 0.65 2.29 8.85
N HIS A 194 -0.51 2.94 9.07
CA HIS A 194 -1.83 2.36 8.83
C HIS A 194 -2.65 3.17 7.82
N SER A 195 -3.05 4.40 8.15
CA SER A 195 -3.90 5.22 7.28
C SER A 195 -3.26 5.60 5.94
N ILE A 196 -1.93 5.50 5.82
CA ILE A 196 -1.24 5.69 4.53
C ILE A 196 -1.82 4.81 3.42
N HIS A 197 -2.30 3.61 3.73
CA HIS A 197 -2.96 2.72 2.77
C HIS A 197 -4.27 3.31 2.25
N TYR A 198 -5.09 3.87 3.15
CA TYR A 198 -6.39 4.46 2.80
C TYR A 198 -6.20 5.77 2.05
N ILE A 199 -5.26 6.61 2.49
CA ILE A 199 -4.90 7.89 1.85
C ILE A 199 -4.40 7.62 0.43
N ASP A 200 -3.51 6.66 0.26
CA ASP A 200 -2.98 6.26 -1.05
C ASP A 200 -4.08 5.68 -1.96
N THR A 201 -4.98 4.88 -1.40
CA THR A 201 -6.14 4.35 -2.12
C THR A 201 -7.11 5.46 -2.53
N LEU A 202 -7.40 6.43 -1.67
CA LEU A 202 -8.20 7.62 -2.03
C LEU A 202 -7.60 8.36 -3.22
N ARG A 203 -6.26 8.53 -3.26
CA ARG A 203 -5.55 9.11 -4.41
C ARG A 203 -5.76 8.27 -5.68
N ALA A 204 -5.68 6.94 -5.56
CA ALA A 204 -5.89 6.05 -6.70
C ALA A 204 -7.32 6.12 -7.28
N PHE A 205 -8.31 6.47 -6.47
CA PHE A 205 -9.71 6.66 -6.89
C PHE A 205 -10.01 8.07 -7.41
N LEU A 206 -9.50 9.10 -6.71
CA LEU A 206 -9.97 10.48 -6.85
C LEU A 206 -8.89 11.44 -7.40
N GLY A 207 -7.66 10.97 -7.57
CA GLY A 207 -6.54 11.83 -7.91
C GLY A 207 -6.01 12.64 -6.71
N GLU A 208 -5.49 13.83 -6.96
CA GLU A 208 -4.87 14.65 -5.91
C GLU A 208 -5.90 15.57 -5.25
N PRO A 209 -5.97 15.60 -3.91
CA PRO A 209 -6.81 16.57 -3.21
C PRO A 209 -6.21 17.98 -3.28
N SER A 210 -7.06 19.00 -3.22
CA SER A 210 -6.63 20.41 -3.16
C SER A 210 -6.24 20.86 -1.75
N ALA A 211 -6.73 20.16 -0.72
CA ALA A 211 -6.40 20.44 0.68
C ALA A 211 -6.71 19.23 1.55
N VAL A 212 -6.15 19.22 2.75
CA VAL A 212 -6.44 18.21 3.78
C VAL A 212 -6.73 18.86 5.12
N PHE A 213 -7.53 18.18 5.93
CA PHE A 213 -7.72 18.47 7.34
C PHE A 213 -7.57 17.17 8.13
N GLY A 214 -6.77 17.17 9.19
CA GLY A 214 -6.52 16.01 10.03
C GLY A 214 -6.48 16.35 11.50
N THR A 215 -6.83 15.36 12.31
CA THR A 215 -6.61 15.38 13.76
C THR A 215 -6.17 14.00 14.21
N GLN A 216 -5.22 13.98 15.11
CA GLN A 216 -4.68 12.76 15.70
C GLN A 216 -4.61 12.90 17.22
N TRP A 217 -4.88 11.80 17.92
CA TRP A 217 -4.82 11.79 19.38
C TRP A 217 -4.49 10.44 19.96
N ARG A 218 -4.22 10.43 21.25
CA ARG A 218 -3.86 9.27 22.06
C ARG A 218 -4.88 9.06 23.17
N LEU A 219 -5.05 7.81 23.58
CA LEU A 219 -5.76 7.54 24.84
C LEU A 219 -4.82 7.71 26.03
N PRO A 220 -5.34 8.21 27.18
CA PRO A 220 -4.61 8.11 28.42
C PRO A 220 -4.24 6.67 28.76
N GLY A 221 -2.95 6.43 29.03
CA GLY A 221 -2.46 5.09 29.38
C GLY A 221 -2.21 4.13 28.25
N GLN A 222 -2.43 4.49 26.97
CA GLN A 222 -2.04 3.64 25.83
C GLN A 222 -0.53 3.34 25.86
N LYS A 223 -0.17 2.13 25.38
CA LYS A 223 1.24 1.70 25.32
C LYS A 223 2.04 2.39 24.19
N PRO A 224 1.54 2.48 22.95
CA PRO A 224 2.28 3.14 21.87
C PRO A 224 2.57 4.61 22.18
N LEU A 225 3.77 5.06 21.80
CA LEU A 225 4.19 6.47 21.97
C LEU A 225 3.41 7.41 21.04
N GLY A 226 3.19 6.98 19.81
CA GLY A 226 2.50 7.77 18.78
C GLY A 226 0.97 7.77 18.90
N ASP A 227 0.36 8.45 17.97
CA ASP A 227 -1.08 8.51 17.79
C ASP A 227 -1.63 7.12 17.42
N THR A 228 -2.78 6.76 18.00
CA THR A 228 -3.50 5.52 17.68
C THR A 228 -4.90 5.77 17.15
N ARG A 229 -5.31 7.05 17.14
CA ARG A 229 -6.60 7.49 16.63
C ARG A 229 -6.43 8.70 15.75
N THR A 230 -7.12 8.67 14.60
CA THR A 230 -7.05 9.75 13.62
C THR A 230 -8.39 9.96 12.92
N VAL A 231 -8.63 11.20 12.51
CA VAL A 231 -9.62 11.55 11.49
C VAL A 231 -8.90 12.38 10.43
N SER A 232 -8.98 11.93 9.19
CA SER A 232 -8.39 12.60 8.03
C SER A 232 -9.48 12.90 7.01
N VAL A 233 -9.54 14.13 6.54
CA VAL A 233 -10.46 14.60 5.50
C VAL A 233 -9.63 15.16 4.35
N LEU A 234 -9.81 14.60 3.17
CA LEU A 234 -9.19 15.04 1.93
C LEU A 234 -10.24 15.80 1.09
N LEU A 235 -9.93 17.03 0.74
CA LEU A 235 -10.80 17.94 0.01
C LEU A 235 -10.43 17.94 -1.46
N TYR A 236 -11.32 17.42 -2.30
CA TYR A 236 -11.12 17.38 -3.75
C TYR A 236 -11.94 18.47 -4.44
N PRO A 237 -11.62 18.86 -5.68
CA PRO A 237 -12.45 19.75 -6.49
C PRO A 237 -13.89 19.20 -6.64
N GLY A 238 -14.86 20.08 -6.86
CA GLY A 238 -16.25 19.69 -7.09
C GLY A 238 -16.97 19.13 -5.86
N ASP A 239 -16.55 19.54 -4.66
CA ASP A 239 -17.12 19.12 -3.37
C ASP A 239 -17.03 17.61 -3.07
N VAL A 240 -16.12 16.89 -3.72
CA VAL A 240 -15.83 15.49 -3.42
C VAL A 240 -14.99 15.39 -2.14
N ARG A 241 -15.28 14.41 -1.29
CA ARG A 241 -14.60 14.18 0.00
C ARG A 241 -14.04 12.78 0.12
N GLY A 242 -12.79 12.71 0.55
CA GLY A 242 -12.18 11.49 1.07
C GLY A 242 -12.12 11.57 2.60
N ILE A 243 -12.57 10.54 3.30
CA ILE A 243 -12.65 10.51 4.76
C ILE A 243 -12.01 9.24 5.27
N VAL A 244 -11.12 9.36 6.24
CA VAL A 244 -10.56 8.22 6.97
C VAL A 244 -10.74 8.46 8.46
N HIS A 245 -11.45 7.56 9.12
CA HIS A 245 -11.51 7.48 10.58
C HIS A 245 -10.83 6.18 11.00
N SER A 246 -9.81 6.28 11.83
CA SER A 246 -9.05 5.13 12.29
C SER A 246 -8.88 5.14 13.81
N ASN A 247 -9.17 3.99 14.41
CA ASN A 247 -8.92 3.64 15.79
C ASN A 247 -8.15 2.32 15.83
N GLN A 248 -6.89 2.37 16.26
CA GLN A 248 -5.98 1.21 16.32
C GLN A 248 -5.90 0.59 17.72
N GLU A 249 -6.68 1.09 18.68
CA GLU A 249 -6.82 0.53 20.01
C GLU A 249 -8.30 0.36 20.35
N ASN A 250 -8.94 -0.60 19.68
CA ASN A 250 -10.33 -0.97 19.94
C ASN A 250 -10.41 -1.90 21.14
N LEU A 251 -10.64 -1.34 22.31
CA LEU A 251 -10.71 -2.07 23.57
C LEU A 251 -11.90 -3.02 23.66
N ALA A 252 -12.93 -2.86 22.81
CA ALA A 252 -14.08 -3.76 22.77
C ALA A 252 -13.75 -5.12 22.13
N GLY A 253 -12.69 -5.17 21.30
CA GLY A 253 -12.25 -6.40 20.63
C GLY A 253 -13.13 -6.83 19.46
N ASP A 254 -14.14 -6.05 19.10
CA ASP A 254 -15.02 -6.27 17.94
C ASP A 254 -14.40 -5.60 16.70
N ASN A 255 -13.25 -6.10 16.27
CA ASN A 255 -12.50 -5.52 15.16
C ASN A 255 -13.34 -5.45 13.88
N GLU A 256 -13.51 -4.25 13.36
CA GLU A 256 -14.23 -3.96 12.14
C GLU A 256 -13.50 -2.91 11.30
N ALA A 257 -13.42 -3.16 10.00
CA ALA A 257 -12.99 -2.17 9.05
C ALA A 257 -13.90 -2.21 7.82
N ARG A 258 -14.42 -1.05 7.42
CA ARG A 258 -15.36 -0.92 6.32
C ARG A 258 -15.06 0.29 5.47
N PHE A 259 -15.55 0.25 4.23
CA PHE A 259 -15.49 1.38 3.32
C PHE A 259 -16.85 1.62 2.67
N ARG A 260 -17.05 2.86 2.21
CA ARG A 260 -18.21 3.26 1.45
C ARG A 260 -17.81 4.28 0.37
N ILE A 261 -18.39 4.12 -0.82
CA ILE A 261 -18.23 5.02 -1.95
C ILE A 261 -19.62 5.46 -2.36
N ASP A 262 -19.91 6.74 -2.30
CA ASP A 262 -21.19 7.32 -2.72
C ASP A 262 -21.03 8.06 -4.05
N GLY A 263 -21.95 7.84 -4.95
CA GLY A 263 -22.01 8.50 -6.25
C GLY A 263 -23.41 9.05 -6.53
N SER A 264 -23.55 9.83 -7.61
CA SER A 264 -24.82 10.47 -8.00
C SER A 264 -25.91 9.47 -8.39
N GLU A 265 -25.53 8.27 -8.82
CA GLU A 265 -26.46 7.24 -9.34
C GLU A 265 -26.37 5.91 -8.58
N GLY A 266 -25.60 5.87 -7.52
CA GLY A 266 -25.45 4.63 -6.76
C GLY A 266 -24.42 4.72 -5.65
N ALA A 267 -24.16 3.58 -5.01
CA ALA A 267 -23.15 3.47 -3.98
C ALA A 267 -22.50 2.08 -4.01
N ILE A 268 -21.26 2.02 -3.49
CA ILE A 268 -20.54 0.78 -3.23
C ILE A 268 -20.20 0.77 -1.73
N ARG A 269 -20.29 -0.39 -1.11
CA ARG A 269 -19.86 -0.58 0.28
C ARG A 269 -19.17 -1.93 0.43
N GLY A 270 -18.34 -2.05 1.47
CA GLY A 270 -17.71 -3.31 1.77
C GLY A 270 -16.93 -3.30 3.08
N THR A 271 -16.29 -4.43 3.36
CA THR A 271 -15.44 -4.62 4.53
C THR A 271 -14.00 -4.92 4.11
N LEU A 272 -13.05 -4.62 4.99
CA LEU A 272 -11.64 -4.99 4.88
C LEU A 272 -11.38 -6.15 5.84
N GLY A 273 -11.65 -7.36 5.38
CA GLY A 273 -11.69 -8.58 6.19
C GLY A 273 -10.36 -8.94 6.83
N LEU A 274 -9.22 -8.56 6.23
CA LEU A 274 -7.89 -8.73 6.82
C LEU A 274 -7.83 -8.15 8.24
N LEU A 275 -8.41 -6.98 8.45
CA LEU A 275 -8.31 -6.24 9.70
C LEU A 275 -9.19 -6.82 10.83
N SER A 276 -10.11 -7.73 10.50
CA SER A 276 -10.91 -8.41 11.50
C SER A 276 -10.17 -9.53 12.23
N ASP A 277 -9.13 -10.14 11.62
CA ASP A 277 -8.34 -11.26 12.19
C ASP A 277 -6.95 -11.30 11.54
N TYR A 278 -6.15 -10.25 11.72
CA TYR A 278 -4.78 -10.18 11.17
C TYR A 278 -3.84 -11.20 11.85
N PRO A 279 -2.95 -11.92 11.12
CA PRO A 279 -2.72 -11.86 9.66
C PRO A 279 -3.59 -12.84 8.84
N ARG A 280 -4.44 -13.63 9.44
CA ARG A 280 -5.26 -14.63 8.73
C ARG A 280 -6.28 -13.97 7.83
N GLY A 281 -6.93 -12.92 8.32
CA GLY A 281 -7.96 -12.19 7.61
C GLY A 281 -9.22 -13.02 7.33
N ARG A 282 -10.26 -12.33 6.93
CA ARG A 282 -11.45 -12.90 6.29
C ARG A 282 -11.47 -12.44 4.84
N PRO A 283 -12.21 -13.09 3.95
CA PRO A 283 -12.52 -12.48 2.65
C PRO A 283 -13.20 -11.13 2.86
N ASP A 284 -12.82 -10.15 2.05
CA ASP A 284 -13.50 -8.87 2.02
C ASP A 284 -14.92 -9.04 1.48
N THR A 285 -15.79 -8.08 1.77
CA THR A 285 -17.11 -8.00 1.14
C THR A 285 -17.18 -6.77 0.25
N LEU A 286 -17.96 -6.85 -0.82
CA LEU A 286 -18.27 -5.71 -1.67
C LEU A 286 -19.69 -5.86 -2.18
N GLU A 287 -20.49 -4.79 -2.07
CA GLU A 287 -21.84 -4.71 -2.57
C GLU A 287 -22.02 -3.41 -3.35
N LEU A 288 -22.73 -3.50 -4.46
CA LEU A 288 -23.10 -2.39 -5.31
C LEU A 288 -24.62 -2.14 -5.23
N TRP A 289 -25.02 -0.89 -5.11
CA TRP A 289 -26.36 -0.43 -5.36
C TRP A 289 -26.32 0.62 -6.49
N SER A 290 -27.20 0.50 -7.50
CA SER A 290 -27.17 1.38 -8.66
C SER A 290 -28.59 1.64 -9.16
N ARG A 291 -28.85 2.88 -9.57
CA ARG A 291 -30.07 3.24 -10.33
C ARG A 291 -29.95 2.96 -11.82
N ILE A 292 -28.71 2.83 -12.32
CA ILE A 292 -28.42 2.63 -13.74
C ILE A 292 -28.57 1.16 -14.11
N LEU A 293 -28.19 0.28 -13.19
CA LEU A 293 -28.29 -1.15 -13.39
C LEU A 293 -29.59 -1.70 -12.79
N PRO A 294 -30.16 -2.78 -13.36
CA PRO A 294 -31.36 -3.41 -12.82
C PRO A 294 -31.01 -4.22 -11.56
N THR A 295 -30.63 -3.54 -10.48
CA THR A 295 -30.36 -4.14 -9.17
C THR A 295 -31.62 -4.06 -8.31
N ASP A 296 -32.00 -5.19 -7.71
CA ASP A 296 -33.04 -5.23 -6.68
C ASP A 296 -32.34 -5.20 -5.31
N GLY A 297 -32.05 -3.98 -4.81
CA GLY A 297 -31.28 -3.78 -3.59
C GLY A 297 -29.78 -3.80 -3.81
N TRP A 298 -29.03 -4.17 -2.77
CA TRP A 298 -27.58 -4.31 -2.80
C TRP A 298 -27.17 -5.60 -3.50
N LEU A 299 -26.37 -5.48 -4.55
CA LEU A 299 -25.85 -6.58 -5.34
C LEU A 299 -24.44 -6.98 -4.80
N PRO A 300 -24.28 -8.18 -4.23
CA PRO A 300 -22.96 -8.63 -3.79
C PRO A 300 -22.04 -8.95 -4.97
N TYR A 301 -20.80 -8.51 -4.89
CA TYR A 301 -19.69 -8.97 -5.73
C TYR A 301 -18.91 -10.06 -4.99
N PRO A 302 -18.63 -11.20 -5.61
CA PRO A 302 -17.93 -12.30 -4.95
C PRO A 302 -16.43 -12.02 -4.88
N VAL A 303 -15.97 -11.35 -3.83
CA VAL A 303 -14.53 -11.18 -3.57
C VAL A 303 -13.94 -12.54 -3.22
N THR A 304 -12.89 -12.95 -3.93
CA THR A 304 -12.29 -14.28 -3.80
C THR A 304 -10.87 -14.25 -3.26
N ARG A 305 -10.16 -13.13 -3.47
CA ARG A 305 -8.77 -12.95 -3.05
C ARG A 305 -8.70 -12.15 -1.75
N ARG A 306 -7.61 -12.34 -1.04
CA ARG A 306 -7.33 -11.64 0.22
C ARG A 306 -6.39 -10.46 -0.03
N TRP A 307 -6.49 -9.44 0.79
CA TRP A 307 -5.51 -8.35 0.76
C TRP A 307 -4.08 -8.91 0.96
N VAL A 308 -3.85 -9.72 1.99
CA VAL A 308 -2.59 -10.41 2.22
C VAL A 308 -2.79 -11.92 2.00
N PRO A 309 -2.04 -12.57 1.11
CA PRO A 309 -0.89 -12.05 0.34
C PRO A 309 -1.23 -11.54 -1.07
N ASP A 310 -2.46 -11.73 -1.58
CA ASP A 310 -2.75 -11.70 -3.02
C ASP A 310 -2.52 -10.31 -3.64
N ALA A 311 -2.89 -9.25 -2.94
CA ALA A 311 -2.75 -7.88 -3.44
C ALA A 311 -1.29 -7.42 -3.58
N PHE A 312 -0.34 -8.11 -2.95
CA PHE A 312 1.10 -7.80 -3.10
C PHE A 312 1.60 -7.98 -4.53
N LEU A 313 0.93 -8.81 -5.32
CA LEU A 313 1.24 -8.98 -6.73
C LEU A 313 0.94 -7.74 -7.58
N GLY A 314 0.07 -6.88 -7.15
CA GLY A 314 -0.29 -5.67 -7.90
C GLY A 314 0.89 -4.73 -8.12
N PRO A 315 1.50 -4.16 -7.07
CA PRO A 315 2.69 -3.32 -7.19
C PRO A 315 3.86 -4.03 -7.87
N VAL A 316 4.08 -5.32 -7.56
CA VAL A 316 5.12 -6.15 -8.16
C VAL A 316 4.90 -6.32 -9.67
N GLY A 317 3.69 -6.68 -10.08
CA GLY A 317 3.33 -6.80 -11.49
C GLY A 317 3.46 -5.49 -12.24
N SER A 318 3.08 -4.38 -11.62
CA SER A 318 3.25 -3.03 -12.18
C SER A 318 4.73 -2.68 -12.38
N LEU A 319 5.60 -2.95 -11.39
CA LEU A 319 7.04 -2.77 -11.49
C LEU A 319 7.63 -3.62 -12.62
N LEU A 320 7.34 -4.91 -12.65
CA LEU A 320 7.91 -5.83 -13.62
C LEU A 320 7.48 -5.52 -15.07
N ARG A 321 6.24 -5.07 -15.27
CA ARG A 321 5.79 -4.57 -16.58
C ARG A 321 6.54 -3.31 -16.97
N SER A 322 6.71 -2.34 -16.07
CA SER A 322 7.44 -1.10 -16.35
C SER A 322 8.91 -1.33 -16.69
N ILE A 323 9.57 -2.31 -16.06
CA ILE A 323 10.94 -2.70 -16.36
C ILE A 323 11.06 -3.22 -17.79
N LYS A 324 10.08 -4.00 -18.26
CA LYS A 324 10.13 -4.64 -19.57
C LYS A 324 9.60 -3.76 -20.70
N ASP A 325 8.43 -3.17 -20.49
CA ASP A 325 7.69 -2.45 -21.54
C ASP A 325 7.98 -0.95 -21.53
N GLY A 326 8.67 -0.44 -20.49
CA GLY A 326 8.89 0.98 -20.26
C GLY A 326 7.76 1.63 -19.44
N GLY A 327 7.88 2.93 -19.22
CA GLY A 327 6.92 3.68 -18.39
C GLY A 327 7.24 3.64 -16.89
N GLU A 328 6.31 4.15 -16.09
CA GLU A 328 6.39 4.18 -14.63
C GLU A 328 5.46 3.12 -14.01
N PRO A 329 5.86 2.48 -12.90
CA PRO A 329 4.94 1.66 -12.11
C PRO A 329 3.78 2.53 -11.58
N GLU A 330 2.58 1.97 -11.47
CA GLU A 330 1.41 2.70 -10.93
C GLU A 330 1.65 3.24 -9.50
N SER A 331 2.33 2.44 -8.66
CA SER A 331 2.79 2.85 -7.32
C SER A 331 4.30 3.14 -7.33
N SER A 332 4.79 3.94 -8.29
CA SER A 332 6.20 4.32 -8.35
C SER A 332 6.62 5.12 -7.11
N ALA A 333 7.94 5.17 -6.85
CA ALA A 333 8.46 6.03 -5.79
C ALA A 333 8.04 7.48 -6.00
N ARG A 334 8.01 7.95 -7.26
CA ARG A 334 7.55 9.29 -7.62
C ARG A 334 6.07 9.50 -7.27
N ASP A 335 5.19 8.58 -7.64
CA ASP A 335 3.78 8.65 -7.25
C ASP A 335 3.63 8.65 -5.71
N ASN A 336 4.45 7.88 -5.01
CA ASN A 336 4.39 7.77 -3.57
C ASN A 336 4.88 9.02 -2.81
N LEU A 337 5.70 9.88 -3.43
CA LEU A 337 6.03 11.19 -2.87
C LEU A 337 4.76 12.03 -2.61
N ARG A 338 3.76 11.91 -3.46
CA ARG A 338 2.46 12.60 -3.26
C ARG A 338 1.73 12.05 -2.05
N THR A 339 1.77 10.73 -1.83
CA THR A 339 1.21 10.12 -0.62
C THR A 339 1.94 10.61 0.63
N LEU A 340 3.28 10.66 0.63
CA LEU A 340 4.05 11.20 1.75
C LEU A 340 3.72 12.67 2.03
N ARG A 341 3.58 13.51 1.00
CA ARG A 341 3.15 14.91 1.14
C ARG A 341 1.81 15.03 1.87
N LEU A 342 0.84 14.18 1.54
CA LEU A 342 -0.46 14.18 2.22
C LEU A 342 -0.35 13.74 3.68
N VAL A 343 0.45 12.72 3.96
CA VAL A 343 0.71 12.25 5.32
C VAL A 343 1.33 13.37 6.18
N GLU A 344 2.37 14.04 5.67
CA GLU A 344 2.99 15.18 6.37
C GLU A 344 2.01 16.35 6.57
N ALA A 345 1.21 16.65 5.54
CA ALA A 345 0.21 17.72 5.62
C ALA A 345 -0.90 17.41 6.64
N LEU A 346 -1.31 16.15 6.76
CA LEU A 346 -2.29 15.73 7.77
C LEU A 346 -1.75 15.87 9.19
N TYR A 347 -0.49 15.48 9.45
CA TYR A 347 0.13 15.72 10.75
C TYR A 347 0.24 17.21 11.05
N ARG A 348 0.70 18.01 10.07
CA ARG A 348 0.75 19.48 10.23
C ARG A 348 -0.64 20.08 10.49
N SER A 349 -1.69 19.55 9.87
CA SER A 349 -3.07 19.96 10.11
C SER A 349 -3.47 19.72 11.56
N GLY A 350 -3.20 18.54 12.11
CA GLY A 350 -3.51 18.22 13.51
C GLY A 350 -2.70 19.03 14.53
N GLU A 351 -1.45 19.37 14.21
CA GLU A 351 -0.58 20.20 15.04
C GLU A 351 -1.05 21.66 15.07
N THR A 352 -1.59 22.17 13.96
CA THR A 352 -1.99 23.58 13.81
C THR A 352 -3.48 23.84 13.97
N GLY A 353 -4.31 22.79 13.87
CA GLY A 353 -5.77 22.92 13.82
C GLY A 353 -6.30 23.56 12.52
N GLN A 354 -5.49 23.60 11.46
CA GLN A 354 -5.83 24.32 10.23
C GLN A 354 -5.97 23.35 9.06
N VAL A 355 -6.78 23.76 8.07
CA VAL A 355 -6.80 23.12 6.74
C VAL A 355 -5.49 23.44 6.03
N ILE A 356 -4.80 22.42 5.54
CA ILE A 356 -3.54 22.55 4.79
C ILE A 356 -3.84 22.41 3.30
N ARG A 357 -3.53 23.45 2.53
CA ARG A 357 -3.58 23.39 1.06
C ARG A 357 -2.46 22.52 0.52
N ILE A 358 -2.77 21.75 -0.52
CA ILE A 358 -1.80 20.93 -1.25
C ILE A 358 -1.46 21.69 -2.54
N GLU A 359 -0.26 22.21 -2.59
CA GLU A 359 0.22 22.89 -3.78
C GLU A 359 0.44 21.88 -4.92
N PRO A 360 0.10 22.23 -6.17
CA PRO A 360 0.49 21.43 -7.33
C PRO A 360 1.99 21.20 -7.38
N GLU A 361 2.43 20.13 -8.02
CA GLU A 361 3.86 19.86 -8.22
C GLU A 361 4.51 21.03 -8.96
N GLY A 362 5.60 21.57 -8.39
CA GLY A 362 6.38 22.62 -9.01
C GLY A 362 7.25 22.08 -10.17
N PRO A 363 7.71 22.96 -11.08
CA PRO A 363 8.58 22.55 -12.18
C PRO A 363 9.92 21.95 -11.72
N ASP A 364 10.34 22.22 -10.50
CA ASP A 364 11.60 21.75 -9.91
C ASP A 364 11.44 20.42 -9.10
N GLU A 365 10.24 19.87 -9.05
CA GLU A 365 10.05 18.57 -8.41
C GLU A 365 10.61 17.44 -9.30
N PRO A 366 11.17 16.35 -8.72
CA PRO A 366 11.78 15.28 -9.49
C PRO A 366 10.80 14.71 -10.52
N THR A 367 11.07 15.00 -11.80
CA THR A 367 10.21 14.55 -12.94
C THR A 367 10.49 13.11 -13.30
#